data_acfb9feabc526b08df137233106c9c8b
#
_entry.id   acfb9feabc526b08df137233106c9c8b
#
_cell.length_a   1.000
_cell.length_b   1.000
_cell.length_c   1.000
_cell.angle_alpha   90.00
_cell.angle_beta   90.00
_cell.angle_gamma   90.00
#
_symmetry.space_group_name_H-M   'P 1'
#
loop_
_entity.id
_entity.type
_entity.pdbx_description
1 polymer ?
#
loop_
_entity_poly.entity_id
_entity_poly.type
_entity_poly.pdbx_seq_one_letter_code
_entity_poly.pdbx_strand_id
1 'polypeptide(L)'
;MMRSNRCNEMPKGRESGMPEAEMWRGFFNPAHILDRLDCDHPGNVVEFGCGYGLFTIEAARRSSGIVYAMDIQPEMIAATLTATGKAGVANVQPMERDFVIDGTGLPSHSCDYVMVFNLLHIDEPVKLLREASRVLKPRGKLGIIHWNIDPATPRGPSMEIRPTPQQCRHWAEEAGFRFVRDEPGIAKWHWGLLMQRQ
;
A
#
# COMPACT_ATOMS: atom_id res chain seq x y z
N MET A 1 -7.61 7.84 44.85
CA MET A 1 -7.70 6.87 43.73
C MET A 1 -7.76 7.67 42.45
N MET A 2 -6.63 8.00 41.87
CA MET A 2 -6.54 8.76 40.61
C MET A 2 -6.60 7.77 39.45
N ARG A 3 -7.65 7.84 38.64
CA ARG A 3 -7.72 7.13 37.36
C ARG A 3 -6.83 7.87 36.37
N SER A 4 -5.73 7.24 35.95
CA SER A 4 -4.91 7.75 34.87
C SER A 4 -5.69 7.72 33.58
N ASN A 5 -6.01 8.88 33.04
CA ASN A 5 -6.38 9.03 31.62
C ASN A 5 -5.18 8.62 30.77
N ARG A 6 -5.14 7.36 30.36
CA ARG A 6 -4.35 7.01 29.16
C ARG A 6 -5.12 7.59 27.99
N CYS A 7 -4.66 8.71 27.45
CA CYS A 7 -4.99 9.09 26.09
C CYS A 7 -4.69 7.89 25.21
N ASN A 8 -5.72 7.43 24.50
CA ASN A 8 -5.63 6.36 23.54
C ASN A 8 -4.92 6.94 22.31
N GLU A 9 -3.59 7.09 22.38
CA GLU A 9 -2.78 7.40 21.19
C GLU A 9 -2.90 6.17 20.29
N MET A 10 -3.60 6.33 19.17
CA MET A 10 -3.65 5.29 18.14
C MET A 10 -2.20 5.02 17.68
N PRO A 11 -1.80 3.76 17.50
CA PRO A 11 -0.46 3.41 17.04
C PRO A 11 -0.12 4.19 15.78
N LYS A 12 1.08 4.80 15.75
CA LYS A 12 1.62 5.49 14.57
C LYS A 12 1.52 4.56 13.36
N GLY A 13 0.92 5.03 12.27
CA GLY A 13 0.64 4.23 11.06
C GLY A 13 -0.82 3.85 10.85
N ARG A 14 -1.70 4.08 11.83
CA ARG A 14 -3.15 3.88 11.69
C ARG A 14 -3.92 5.15 11.30
N GLU A 15 -3.29 6.30 11.40
CA GLU A 15 -3.81 7.54 10.84
C GLU A 15 -3.25 7.70 9.44
N SER A 16 -4.08 8.03 8.45
CA SER A 16 -3.59 8.15 7.07
C SER A 16 -2.55 9.26 6.92
N GLY A 17 -2.53 10.23 7.82
CA GLY A 17 -1.62 11.38 7.73
C GLY A 17 -1.57 12.02 6.33
N MET A 18 -2.57 11.71 5.51
CA MET A 18 -2.61 12.07 4.10
C MET A 18 -2.64 13.59 3.94
N PRO A 19 -1.81 14.15 3.04
CA PRO A 19 -1.93 15.55 2.66
C PRO A 19 -3.20 15.76 1.85
N GLU A 20 -3.50 17.02 1.53
CA GLU A 20 -4.57 17.36 0.58
C GLU A 20 -4.43 16.55 -0.73
N ALA A 21 -5.56 16.12 -1.28
CA ALA A 21 -5.61 15.20 -2.42
C ALA A 21 -4.83 15.68 -3.66
N GLU A 22 -4.83 16.99 -3.93
CA GLU A 22 -4.10 17.58 -5.05
C GLU A 22 -2.58 17.48 -4.84
N MET A 23 -2.11 17.81 -3.63
CA MET A 23 -0.69 17.64 -3.26
C MET A 23 -0.25 16.19 -3.40
N TRP A 24 -1.07 15.25 -2.90
CA TRP A 24 -0.79 13.81 -3.01
C TRP A 24 -0.64 13.35 -4.45
N ARG A 25 -1.56 13.76 -5.31
CA ARG A 25 -1.50 13.47 -6.75
C ARG A 25 -0.24 14.01 -7.42
N GLY A 26 0.25 15.15 -6.97
CA GLY A 26 1.47 15.77 -7.51
C GLY A 26 2.77 15.00 -7.23
N PHE A 27 2.76 14.05 -6.31
CA PHE A 27 3.96 13.24 -6.00
C PHE A 27 4.18 12.08 -6.96
N PHE A 28 3.14 11.60 -7.66
CA PHE A 28 3.18 10.32 -8.37
C PHE A 28 2.67 10.42 -9.80
N ASN A 29 3.25 9.59 -10.65
CA ASN A 29 2.69 9.15 -11.91
C ASN A 29 2.31 7.68 -11.76
N PRO A 30 1.04 7.33 -11.46
CA PRO A 30 0.64 5.95 -11.16
C PRO A 30 0.91 4.99 -12.31
N ALA A 31 0.69 5.41 -13.56
CA ALA A 31 0.94 4.57 -14.72
C ALA A 31 2.41 4.17 -14.80
N HIS A 32 3.32 5.15 -14.74
CA HIS A 32 4.76 4.88 -14.74
C HIS A 32 5.21 3.98 -13.58
N ILE A 33 4.66 4.23 -12.38
CA ILE A 33 5.01 3.46 -11.18
C ILE A 33 4.55 2.00 -11.31
N LEU A 34 3.33 1.78 -11.75
CA LEU A 34 2.82 0.41 -11.92
C LEU A 34 3.51 -0.33 -13.07
N ASP A 35 3.96 0.36 -14.13
CA ASP A 35 4.84 -0.22 -15.16
C ASP A 35 6.16 -0.70 -14.55
N ARG A 36 6.81 0.16 -13.78
CA ARG A 36 8.10 -0.15 -13.12
C ARG A 36 7.98 -1.29 -12.11
N LEU A 37 6.82 -1.48 -11.51
CA LEU A 37 6.54 -2.54 -10.53
C LEU A 37 5.85 -3.77 -11.16
N ASP A 38 5.88 -3.93 -12.49
CA ASP A 38 5.30 -5.06 -13.23
C ASP A 38 3.84 -5.36 -12.86
N CYS A 39 3.03 -4.34 -12.63
CA CYS A 39 1.60 -4.49 -12.46
C CYS A 39 0.90 -4.52 -13.84
N ASP A 40 1.30 -5.49 -14.67
CA ASP A 40 0.81 -5.65 -16.03
C ASP A 40 -0.26 -6.71 -16.10
N HIS A 41 -1.47 -6.29 -16.48
CA HIS A 41 -2.64 -7.16 -16.68
C HIS A 41 -2.87 -8.22 -15.59
N PRO A 42 -2.80 -7.86 -14.31
CA PRO A 42 -3.08 -8.81 -13.23
C PRO A 42 -4.54 -9.25 -13.29
N GLY A 43 -4.84 -10.39 -12.67
CA GLY A 43 -6.19 -10.76 -12.31
C GLY A 43 -6.66 -9.90 -11.11
N ASN A 44 -6.89 -10.50 -9.95
CA ASN A 44 -7.26 -9.72 -8.77
C ASN A 44 -6.06 -9.00 -8.15
N VAL A 45 -6.30 -7.77 -7.70
CA VAL A 45 -5.32 -6.92 -7.01
C VAL A 45 -5.84 -6.57 -5.62
N VAL A 46 -4.97 -6.47 -4.62
CA VAL A 46 -5.30 -5.84 -3.35
C VAL A 46 -4.36 -4.67 -3.06
N GLU A 47 -4.93 -3.55 -2.67
CA GLU A 47 -4.22 -2.35 -2.24
C GLU A 47 -4.45 -2.14 -0.75
N PHE A 48 -3.36 -2.14 0.03
CA PHE A 48 -3.38 -1.79 1.44
C PHE A 48 -3.19 -0.28 1.58
N GLY A 49 -4.18 0.42 2.14
CA GLY A 49 -4.17 1.87 2.30
C GLY A 49 -4.44 2.61 0.99
N CYS A 50 -5.66 2.52 0.45
CA CYS A 50 -6.00 3.09 -0.85
C CYS A 50 -6.05 4.63 -0.88
N GLY A 51 -6.22 5.28 0.29
CA GLY A 51 -6.28 6.74 0.40
C GLY A 51 -7.32 7.35 -0.55
N TYR A 52 -6.88 8.23 -1.43
CA TYR A 52 -7.75 8.89 -2.43
C TYR A 52 -8.00 8.07 -3.70
N GLY A 53 -7.61 6.81 -3.75
CA GLY A 53 -7.83 5.92 -4.89
C GLY A 53 -6.91 6.18 -6.09
N LEU A 54 -5.79 6.88 -5.88
CA LEU A 54 -4.88 7.27 -6.97
C LEU A 54 -4.30 6.06 -7.71
N PHE A 55 -3.76 5.09 -6.98
CA PHE A 55 -3.23 3.85 -7.55
C PHE A 55 -4.34 2.84 -7.83
N THR A 56 -5.39 2.84 -7.03
CA THR A 56 -6.60 2.01 -7.23
C THR A 56 -7.15 2.15 -8.64
N ILE A 57 -7.34 3.39 -9.12
CA ILE A 57 -7.89 3.68 -10.45
C ILE A 57 -6.98 3.12 -11.55
N GLU A 58 -5.68 3.33 -11.44
CA GLU A 58 -4.75 2.86 -12.45
C GLU A 58 -4.62 1.32 -12.43
N ALA A 59 -4.60 0.71 -11.25
CA ALA A 59 -4.65 -0.74 -11.12
C ALA A 59 -5.94 -1.33 -11.72
N ALA A 60 -7.09 -0.68 -11.50
CA ALA A 60 -8.38 -1.12 -12.05
C ALA A 60 -8.42 -1.08 -13.58
N ARG A 61 -7.78 -0.10 -14.20
CA ARG A 61 -7.66 -0.01 -15.66
C ARG A 61 -6.83 -1.14 -16.27
N ARG A 62 -5.88 -1.67 -15.52
CA ARG A 62 -4.96 -2.74 -15.91
C ARG A 62 -5.47 -4.12 -15.58
N SER A 63 -6.21 -4.23 -14.48
CA SER A 63 -6.69 -5.50 -13.95
C SER A 63 -7.81 -6.09 -14.79
N SER A 64 -7.72 -7.40 -15.06
CA SER A 64 -8.83 -8.19 -15.62
C SER A 64 -9.80 -8.72 -14.55
N GLY A 65 -9.45 -8.57 -13.28
CA GLY A 65 -10.22 -8.98 -12.11
C GLY A 65 -10.66 -7.80 -11.26
N ILE A 66 -10.85 -8.05 -9.98
CA ILE A 66 -11.29 -7.06 -8.98
C ILE A 66 -10.07 -6.42 -8.31
N VAL A 67 -10.13 -5.11 -8.11
CA VAL A 67 -9.20 -4.38 -7.25
C VAL A 67 -9.86 -4.16 -5.89
N TYR A 68 -9.37 -4.85 -4.87
CA TYR A 68 -9.78 -4.69 -3.48
C TYR A 68 -9.01 -3.52 -2.88
N ALA A 69 -9.67 -2.39 -2.73
CA ALA A 69 -9.07 -1.15 -2.21
C ALA A 69 -9.42 -1.02 -0.72
N MET A 70 -8.42 -1.19 0.14
CA MET A 70 -8.62 -1.20 1.59
C MET A 70 -8.09 0.06 2.25
N ASP A 71 -8.84 0.58 3.20
CA ASP A 71 -8.38 1.63 4.11
C ASP A 71 -9.07 1.49 5.46
N ILE A 72 -8.42 1.96 6.52
CA ILE A 72 -9.01 1.98 7.86
C ILE A 72 -9.95 3.18 8.04
N GLN A 73 -9.79 4.23 7.23
CA GLN A 73 -10.55 5.47 7.35
C GLN A 73 -11.75 5.46 6.39
N PRO A 74 -12.98 5.57 6.90
CA PRO A 74 -14.18 5.63 6.07
C PRO A 74 -14.18 6.79 5.08
N GLU A 75 -13.52 7.91 5.42
CA GLU A 75 -13.37 9.08 4.53
C GLU A 75 -12.53 8.74 3.29
N MET A 76 -11.49 7.92 3.43
CA MET A 76 -10.65 7.48 2.33
C MET A 76 -11.41 6.48 1.44
N ILE A 77 -12.20 5.61 2.02
CA ILE A 77 -13.12 4.72 1.27
C ILE A 77 -14.12 5.54 0.46
N ALA A 78 -14.76 6.55 1.05
CA ALA A 78 -15.70 7.44 0.36
C ALA A 78 -15.01 8.25 -0.76
N ALA A 79 -13.79 8.73 -0.52
CA ALA A 79 -13.00 9.44 -1.51
C ALA A 79 -12.61 8.52 -2.69
N THR A 80 -12.18 7.30 -2.41
CA THR A 80 -11.86 6.28 -3.43
C THR A 80 -13.09 5.92 -4.26
N LEU A 81 -14.26 5.69 -3.65
CA LEU A 81 -15.53 5.47 -4.35
C LEU A 81 -15.87 6.62 -5.30
N THR A 82 -15.75 7.85 -4.81
CA THR A 82 -16.01 9.04 -5.62
C THR A 82 -15.04 9.13 -6.81
N ALA A 83 -13.76 8.89 -6.57
CA ALA A 83 -12.72 8.98 -7.59
C ALA A 83 -12.86 7.88 -8.66
N THR A 84 -13.15 6.64 -8.26
CA THR A 84 -13.37 5.52 -9.19
C THR A 84 -14.62 5.70 -10.04
N GLY A 85 -15.71 6.20 -9.45
CA GLY A 85 -16.93 6.57 -10.18
C GLY A 85 -16.66 7.63 -11.25
N LYS A 86 -15.93 8.72 -10.91
CA LYS A 86 -15.52 9.76 -11.87
C LYS A 86 -14.60 9.24 -12.98
N ALA A 87 -13.75 8.25 -12.65
CA ALA A 87 -12.83 7.62 -13.61
C ALA A 87 -13.50 6.57 -14.51
N GLY A 88 -14.75 6.22 -14.26
CA GLY A 88 -15.51 5.23 -15.03
C GLY A 88 -14.98 3.80 -14.89
N VAL A 89 -14.31 3.47 -13.77
CA VAL A 89 -13.86 2.10 -13.49
C VAL A 89 -14.91 1.39 -12.61
N ALA A 90 -15.26 0.15 -12.98
CA ALA A 90 -16.35 -0.60 -12.34
C ALA A 90 -15.87 -1.84 -11.55
N ASN A 91 -14.61 -2.19 -11.67
CA ASN A 91 -14.01 -3.39 -11.08
C ASN A 91 -13.24 -3.11 -9.78
N VAL A 92 -13.66 -2.10 -9.02
CA VAL A 92 -13.10 -1.77 -7.70
C VAL A 92 -14.08 -2.14 -6.61
N GLN A 93 -13.58 -2.81 -5.58
CA GLN A 93 -14.31 -3.10 -4.34
C GLN A 93 -13.61 -2.39 -3.17
N PRO A 94 -14.07 -1.21 -2.77
CA PRO A 94 -13.55 -0.52 -1.59
C PRO A 94 -14.00 -1.24 -0.31
N MET A 95 -13.09 -1.34 0.66
CA MET A 95 -13.32 -2.07 1.92
C MET A 95 -12.77 -1.27 3.09
N GLU A 96 -13.64 -0.77 3.96
CA GLU A 96 -13.23 -0.23 5.25
C GLU A 96 -12.74 -1.37 6.14
N ARG A 97 -11.44 -1.36 6.48
CA ARG A 97 -10.85 -2.46 7.22
C ARG A 97 -9.53 -2.11 7.90
N ASP A 98 -9.40 -2.52 9.17
CA ASP A 98 -8.10 -2.57 9.85
C ASP A 98 -7.37 -3.86 9.44
N PHE A 99 -6.73 -3.81 8.28
CA PHE A 99 -6.02 -4.97 7.72
C PHE A 99 -4.77 -5.36 8.51
N VAL A 100 -4.29 -4.52 9.41
CA VAL A 100 -3.15 -4.83 10.31
C VAL A 100 -3.61 -5.75 11.45
N ILE A 101 -4.80 -5.51 12.00
CA ILE A 101 -5.37 -6.34 13.09
C ILE A 101 -6.11 -7.54 12.51
N ASP A 102 -7.05 -7.30 11.60
CA ASP A 102 -8.06 -8.26 11.16
C ASP A 102 -7.68 -8.98 9.86
N GLY A 103 -6.52 -8.65 9.29
CA GLY A 103 -6.13 -9.09 7.95
C GLY A 103 -7.08 -8.56 6.87
N THR A 104 -6.92 -8.99 5.63
CA THR A 104 -7.72 -8.52 4.50
C THR A 104 -9.15 -9.07 4.47
N GLY A 105 -9.40 -10.21 5.12
CA GLY A 105 -10.64 -10.97 4.98
C GLY A 105 -10.79 -11.69 3.64
N LEU A 106 -9.79 -11.58 2.74
CA LEU A 106 -9.79 -12.28 1.46
C LEU A 106 -9.32 -13.74 1.62
N PRO A 107 -9.77 -14.65 0.75
CA PRO A 107 -9.26 -16.02 0.73
C PRO A 107 -7.75 -16.07 0.44
N SER A 108 -7.07 -17.09 0.94
CA SER A 108 -5.68 -17.35 0.57
C SER A 108 -5.59 -17.61 -0.94
N HIS A 109 -4.50 -17.14 -1.55
CA HIS A 109 -4.21 -17.36 -2.97
C HIS A 109 -5.29 -16.82 -3.94
N SER A 110 -5.93 -15.72 -3.56
CA SER A 110 -7.02 -15.09 -4.34
C SER A 110 -6.57 -13.93 -5.23
N CYS A 111 -5.38 -13.37 -4.97
CA CYS A 111 -4.87 -12.20 -5.67
C CYS A 111 -3.60 -12.51 -6.48
N ASP A 112 -3.44 -11.82 -7.59
CA ASP A 112 -2.28 -11.92 -8.47
C ASP A 112 -1.23 -10.86 -8.14
N TYR A 113 -1.68 -9.73 -7.59
CA TYR A 113 -0.85 -8.59 -7.26
C TYR A 113 -1.26 -7.95 -5.93
N VAL A 114 -0.26 -7.48 -5.17
CA VAL A 114 -0.44 -6.70 -3.92
C VAL A 114 0.31 -5.39 -4.03
N MET A 115 -0.33 -4.30 -3.62
CA MET A 115 0.28 -2.98 -3.46
C MET A 115 0.40 -2.63 -1.97
N VAL A 116 1.62 -2.34 -1.50
CA VAL A 116 1.93 -1.84 -0.16
C VAL A 116 2.72 -0.54 -0.31
N PHE A 117 2.00 0.57 -0.42
CA PHE A 117 2.58 1.86 -0.73
C PHE A 117 2.54 2.79 0.48
N ASN A 118 3.72 3.22 0.94
CA ASN A 118 3.90 4.14 2.07
C ASN A 118 3.32 3.64 3.41
N LEU A 119 3.33 2.33 3.67
CA LEU A 119 2.75 1.74 4.88
C LEU A 119 3.77 1.10 5.82
N LEU A 120 4.96 0.69 5.34
CA LEU A 120 5.86 -0.17 6.11
C LEU A 120 6.61 0.54 7.25
N HIS A 121 6.19 1.74 7.63
CA HIS A 121 6.63 2.44 8.85
C HIS A 121 5.74 2.12 10.08
N ILE A 122 4.90 1.10 10.00
CA ILE A 122 4.08 0.59 11.09
C ILE A 122 4.89 -0.30 12.04
N ASP A 123 4.35 -0.57 13.24
CA ASP A 123 5.06 -1.34 14.27
C ASP A 123 5.33 -2.81 13.89
N GLU A 124 4.44 -3.45 13.12
CA GLU A 124 4.54 -4.86 12.74
C GLU A 124 4.56 -5.06 11.20
N PRO A 125 5.56 -4.54 10.47
CA PRO A 125 5.58 -4.60 9.01
C PRO A 125 5.61 -6.04 8.47
N VAL A 126 6.28 -6.96 9.16
CA VAL A 126 6.35 -8.38 8.76
C VAL A 126 4.97 -9.05 8.86
N LYS A 127 4.14 -8.68 9.84
CA LYS A 127 2.78 -9.21 9.96
C LYS A 127 1.91 -8.80 8.76
N LEU A 128 1.98 -7.51 8.37
CA LEU A 128 1.31 -7.01 7.17
C LEU A 128 1.80 -7.76 5.92
N LEU A 129 3.10 -7.94 5.77
CA LEU A 129 3.69 -8.62 4.63
C LEU A 129 3.34 -10.12 4.59
N ARG A 130 3.19 -10.78 5.74
CA ARG A 130 2.67 -12.17 5.80
C ARG A 130 1.22 -12.25 5.33
N GLU A 131 0.39 -11.26 5.65
CA GLU A 131 -0.98 -11.19 5.13
C GLU A 131 -0.97 -10.96 3.61
N ALA A 132 -0.10 -10.08 3.11
CA ALA A 132 0.11 -9.90 1.68
C ALA A 132 0.55 -11.21 0.99
N SER A 133 1.48 -11.96 1.60
CA SER A 133 1.90 -13.28 1.11
C SER A 133 0.76 -14.29 1.12
N ARG A 134 -0.07 -14.30 2.16
CA ARG A 134 -1.19 -15.24 2.29
C ARG A 134 -2.22 -15.09 1.17
N VAL A 135 -2.58 -13.85 0.82
CA VAL A 135 -3.60 -13.58 -0.20
C VAL A 135 -3.08 -13.74 -1.62
N LEU A 136 -1.77 -13.60 -1.85
CA LEU A 136 -1.18 -13.79 -3.17
C LEU A 136 -1.20 -15.25 -3.59
N LYS A 137 -1.46 -15.49 -4.87
CA LYS A 137 -1.23 -16.77 -5.53
C LYS A 137 0.28 -17.11 -5.53
N PRO A 138 0.66 -18.39 -5.69
CA PRO A 138 2.05 -18.74 -5.94
C PRO A 138 2.60 -17.93 -7.13
N ARG A 139 3.82 -17.38 -6.96
CA ARG A 139 4.47 -16.48 -7.93
C ARG A 139 3.77 -15.13 -8.15
N GLY A 140 2.73 -14.80 -7.37
CA GLY A 140 2.12 -13.47 -7.35
C GLY A 140 3.13 -12.39 -6.95
N LYS A 141 2.90 -11.16 -7.37
CA LYS A 141 3.84 -10.05 -7.21
C LYS A 141 3.40 -9.10 -6.10
N LEU A 142 4.39 -8.53 -5.43
CA LEU A 142 4.22 -7.47 -4.43
C LEU A 142 5.02 -6.25 -4.86
N GLY A 143 4.33 -5.14 -5.10
CA GLY A 143 4.92 -3.82 -5.26
C GLY A 143 4.97 -3.10 -3.92
N ILE A 144 6.15 -2.57 -3.59
CA ILE A 144 6.37 -1.74 -2.40
C ILE A 144 6.88 -0.39 -2.87
N ILE A 145 6.35 0.70 -2.29
CA ILE A 145 6.88 2.06 -2.43
C ILE A 145 7.01 2.65 -1.03
N HIS A 146 8.07 3.41 -0.80
CA HIS A 146 8.19 4.19 0.42
C HIS A 146 8.98 5.48 0.21
N TRP A 147 8.83 6.42 1.14
CA TRP A 147 9.54 7.68 1.17
C TRP A 147 11.05 7.49 1.28
N ASN A 148 11.80 8.31 0.55
CA ASN A 148 13.24 8.43 0.78
C ASN A 148 13.53 8.98 2.20
N ILE A 149 14.65 8.59 2.77
CA ILE A 149 15.21 9.22 3.97
C ILE A 149 15.99 10.45 3.48
N ASP A 150 15.25 11.54 3.23
CA ASP A 150 15.80 12.80 2.71
C ASP A 150 15.11 13.97 3.43
N PRO A 151 15.87 14.85 4.15
CA PRO A 151 15.32 16.02 4.82
C PRO A 151 14.59 17.00 3.90
N ALA A 152 14.88 16.98 2.60
CA ALA A 152 14.22 17.83 1.60
C ALA A 152 12.83 17.33 1.22
N THR A 153 12.40 16.14 1.67
CA THR A 153 11.05 15.65 1.39
C THR A 153 10.01 16.56 2.03
N PRO A 154 9.00 17.04 1.26
CA PRO A 154 8.06 18.04 1.76
C PRO A 154 7.08 17.48 2.80
N ARG A 155 6.90 16.16 2.85
CA ARG A 155 5.98 15.44 3.74
C ARG A 155 6.43 13.99 3.94
N GLY A 156 5.56 13.22 4.60
CA GLY A 156 5.77 11.80 4.93
C GLY A 156 5.89 11.60 6.44
N PRO A 157 6.03 10.37 6.89
CA PRO A 157 6.31 10.08 8.30
C PRO A 157 7.65 10.69 8.73
N SER A 158 7.89 10.80 10.03
CA SER A 158 9.19 11.28 10.53
C SER A 158 10.34 10.44 10.00
N MET A 159 11.53 11.05 9.82
CA MET A 159 12.70 10.37 9.25
C MET A 159 13.09 9.10 10.02
N GLU A 160 12.86 9.11 11.35
CA GLU A 160 13.23 8.04 12.28
C GLU A 160 12.48 6.75 12.03
N ILE A 161 11.25 6.85 11.52
CA ILE A 161 10.39 5.68 11.24
C ILE A 161 10.32 5.31 9.76
N ARG A 162 11.04 6.03 8.88
CA ARG A 162 11.11 5.68 7.46
C ARG A 162 12.01 4.46 7.28
N PRO A 163 11.49 3.33 6.80
CA PRO A 163 12.34 2.19 6.53
C PRO A 163 13.20 2.42 5.28
N THR A 164 14.37 1.82 5.27
CA THR A 164 15.21 1.75 4.08
C THR A 164 14.73 0.66 3.11
N PRO A 165 15.12 0.70 1.82
CA PRO A 165 14.84 -0.40 0.88
C PRO A 165 15.34 -1.74 1.40
N GLN A 166 16.52 -1.79 2.01
CA GLN A 166 17.12 -2.99 2.57
C GLN A 166 16.32 -3.59 3.73
N GLN A 167 15.79 -2.73 4.63
CA GLN A 167 14.92 -3.17 5.71
C GLN A 167 13.61 -3.75 5.17
N CYS A 168 12.96 -3.06 4.23
CA CYS A 168 11.72 -3.56 3.62
C CYS A 168 11.93 -4.86 2.84
N ARG A 169 13.03 -5.00 2.13
CA ARG A 169 13.43 -6.23 1.47
C ARG A 169 13.58 -7.37 2.49
N HIS A 170 14.33 -7.14 3.57
CA HIS A 170 14.52 -8.15 4.62
C HIS A 170 13.19 -8.60 5.23
N TRP A 171 12.30 -7.67 5.57
CA TRP A 171 10.96 -8.00 6.10
C TRP A 171 10.11 -8.79 5.10
N ALA A 172 10.20 -8.45 3.81
CA ALA A 172 9.47 -9.19 2.78
C ALA A 172 10.04 -10.60 2.60
N GLU A 173 11.37 -10.77 2.63
CA GLU A 173 12.01 -12.10 2.59
C GLU A 173 11.58 -12.96 3.80
N GLU A 174 11.52 -12.40 5.00
CA GLU A 174 10.99 -13.06 6.20
C GLU A 174 9.50 -13.45 6.07
N ALA A 175 8.74 -12.69 5.30
CA ALA A 175 7.32 -12.95 5.03
C ALA A 175 7.08 -13.95 3.88
N GLY A 176 8.13 -14.55 3.29
CA GLY A 176 8.04 -15.58 2.26
C GLY A 176 8.07 -15.02 0.82
N PHE A 177 8.63 -13.84 0.64
CA PHE A 177 8.89 -13.28 -0.68
C PHE A 177 10.34 -13.51 -1.11
N ARG A 178 10.59 -13.54 -2.42
CA ARG A 178 11.92 -13.39 -2.99
C ARG A 178 12.06 -12.02 -3.64
N PHE A 179 13.23 -11.46 -3.55
CA PHE A 179 13.58 -10.21 -4.20
C PHE A 179 13.61 -10.38 -5.73
N VAL A 180 13.08 -9.40 -6.45
CA VAL A 180 13.16 -9.33 -7.91
C VAL A 180 14.06 -8.18 -8.33
N ARG A 181 13.74 -6.93 -7.94
CA ARG A 181 14.58 -5.76 -8.24
C ARG A 181 14.24 -4.56 -7.37
N ASP A 182 15.20 -3.64 -7.30
CA ASP A 182 15.04 -2.29 -6.77
C ASP A 182 14.53 -1.34 -7.85
N GLU A 183 13.78 -0.32 -7.44
CA GLU A 183 13.33 0.80 -8.26
C GLU A 183 13.70 2.12 -7.56
N PRO A 184 14.99 2.48 -7.55
CA PRO A 184 15.44 3.76 -6.97
C PRO A 184 14.89 4.92 -7.79
N GLY A 185 14.38 5.95 -7.09
CA GLY A 185 13.83 7.13 -7.76
C GLY A 185 12.58 6.85 -8.61
N ILE A 186 11.78 5.87 -8.23
CA ILE A 186 10.51 5.53 -8.90
C ILE A 186 9.55 6.73 -8.92
N ALA A 187 9.67 7.62 -7.94
CA ALA A 187 9.11 8.97 -7.94
C ALA A 187 10.11 9.91 -7.25
N LYS A 188 9.93 11.21 -7.40
CA LYS A 188 10.88 12.23 -6.92
C LYS A 188 11.32 12.01 -5.46
N TRP A 189 10.41 11.58 -4.60
CA TRP A 189 10.63 11.44 -3.16
C TRP A 189 10.53 10.01 -2.66
N HIS A 190 10.48 9.04 -3.58
CA HIS A 190 10.20 7.65 -3.25
C HIS A 190 11.14 6.70 -3.96
N TRP A 191 11.37 5.59 -3.29
CA TRP A 191 11.97 4.38 -3.86
C TRP A 191 10.90 3.28 -3.94
N GLY A 192 11.15 2.25 -4.73
CA GLY A 192 10.29 1.08 -4.87
C GLY A 192 11.06 -0.22 -4.81
N LEU A 193 10.34 -1.30 -4.52
CA LEU A 193 10.81 -2.69 -4.61
C LEU A 193 9.77 -3.53 -5.32
N LEU A 194 10.23 -4.43 -6.16
CA LEU A 194 9.43 -5.53 -6.68
C LEU A 194 9.86 -6.83 -6.01
N MET A 195 8.89 -7.50 -5.39
CA MET A 195 9.05 -8.80 -4.74
C MET A 195 8.12 -9.81 -5.39
N GLN A 196 8.43 -11.08 -5.25
CA GLN A 196 7.56 -12.17 -5.73
C GLN A 196 7.36 -13.20 -4.64
N ARG A 197 6.13 -13.67 -4.47
CA ARG A 197 5.83 -14.77 -3.56
C ARG A 197 6.55 -16.04 -3.99
N GLN A 198 7.18 -16.73 -3.04
CA GLN A 198 7.79 -18.06 -3.21
C GLN A 198 6.74 -19.15 -3.39
#